data_c8d20bd5b4e8cd527be1bf90eb43dbc9
#
_entry.id   c8d20bd5b4e8cd527be1bf90eb43dbc9
#
_cell.length_a   1.000
_cell.length_b   1.000
_cell.length_c   1.000
_cell.angle_alpha   90.00
_cell.angle_beta   90.00
_cell.angle_gamma   90.00
#
_symmetry.space_group_name_H-M   'P 1'
#
loop_
_entity.id
_entity.type
_entity.pdbx_description
1 polymer ?
#
loop_
_entity_poly.entity_id
_entity_poly.type
_entity_poly.pdbx_seq_one_letter_code
_entity_poly.pdbx_strand_id
1 'polypeptide(L)' 'MYKINEVSKLTGVSIRMLHHYDKIKLLEPSKRTDSNYRMYNDDDIARLYQILLFK' A
#
# COMPACT_ATOMS: atom_id res chain seq x y z
N MET A 1 3.02 11.93 -0.44
CA MET A 1 2.38 10.64 -0.10
C MET A 1 1.42 10.21 -1.19
N TYR A 2 1.12 8.93 -1.25
CA TYR A 2 0.26 8.35 -2.28
C TYR A 2 -1.00 7.79 -1.65
N LYS A 3 -2.14 8.03 -2.29
CA LYS A 3 -3.39 7.37 -1.91
C LYS A 3 -3.38 5.93 -2.41
N ILE A 4 -4.23 5.08 -1.82
CA ILE A 4 -4.25 3.66 -2.17
C ILE A 4 -4.51 3.42 -3.66
N ASN A 5 -5.39 4.22 -4.28
CA ASN A 5 -5.65 4.06 -5.70
C ASN A 5 -4.44 4.45 -6.55
N GLU A 6 -3.65 5.42 -6.12
CA GLU A 6 -2.41 5.79 -6.80
C GLU A 6 -1.38 4.68 -6.69
N VAL A 7 -1.24 4.09 -5.51
CA VAL A 7 -0.33 2.94 -5.29
C VAL A 7 -0.73 1.77 -6.19
N SER A 8 -2.03 1.49 -6.27
CA SER A 8 -2.54 0.43 -7.14
C SER A 8 -2.14 0.67 -8.60
N LYS A 9 -2.28 1.89 -9.07
CA LYS A 9 -1.92 2.24 -10.46
C LYS A 9 -0.41 2.14 -10.71
N LEU A 10 0.40 2.59 -9.75
CA LEU A 10 1.85 2.57 -9.89
C LEU A 10 2.43 1.16 -9.92
N THR A 11 1.88 0.27 -9.09
CA THR A 11 2.47 -1.05 -8.85
C THR A 11 1.75 -2.17 -9.56
N GLY A 12 0.53 -1.94 -10.02
CA GLY A 12 -0.30 -2.99 -10.60
C GLY A 12 -0.98 -3.88 -9.57
N VAL A 13 -0.78 -3.62 -8.28
CA VAL A 13 -1.43 -4.38 -7.21
C VAL A 13 -2.84 -3.83 -7.02
N SER A 14 -3.83 -4.70 -6.94
CA SER A 14 -5.22 -4.27 -6.76
C SER A 14 -5.43 -3.60 -5.40
N ILE A 15 -6.40 -2.69 -5.33
CA ILE A 15 -6.78 -2.05 -4.07
C ILE A 15 -7.19 -3.11 -3.04
N ARG A 16 -7.91 -4.12 -3.49
CA ARG A 16 -8.34 -5.22 -2.64
C ARG A 16 -7.14 -5.95 -2.01
N MET A 17 -6.09 -6.18 -2.80
CA MET A 17 -4.88 -6.83 -2.31
C MET A 17 -4.15 -5.94 -1.32
N LEU A 18 -4.11 -4.63 -1.56
CA LEU A 18 -3.51 -3.68 -0.63
C LEU A 18 -4.23 -3.67 0.71
N HIS A 19 -5.57 -3.76 0.70
CA HIS A 19 -6.36 -3.90 1.94
C HIS A 19 -6.03 -5.20 2.66
N HIS A 20 -5.83 -6.28 1.91
CA HIS A 20 -5.46 -7.57 2.48
C HIS A 20 -4.08 -7.49 3.16
N TYR A 21 -3.11 -6.87 2.50
CA TYR A 21 -1.77 -6.68 3.06
C TYR A 21 -1.80 -5.88 4.36
N ASP A 22 -2.66 -4.86 4.43
CA ASP A 22 -2.85 -4.08 5.64
C ASP A 22 -3.46 -4.96 6.76
N LYS A 23 -4.45 -5.77 6.42
CA LYS A 23 -5.14 -6.63 7.38
C LYS A 23 -4.20 -7.64 8.02
N ILE A 24 -3.31 -8.24 7.24
CA ILE A 24 -2.34 -9.22 7.75
C ILE A 24 -1.04 -8.57 8.22
N LYS A 25 -0.98 -7.23 8.20
CA LYS A 25 0.17 -6.44 8.64
C LYS A 25 1.44 -6.70 7.84
N LEU A 26 1.30 -7.12 6.60
CA LEU A 26 2.43 -7.29 5.70
C LEU A 26 2.89 -5.94 5.15
N LEU A 27 1.93 -5.08 4.78
CA LEU A 27 2.20 -3.72 4.34
C LEU A 27 1.13 -2.79 4.88
N GLU A 28 1.47 -2.04 5.93
CA GLU A 28 0.57 -1.08 6.53
C GLU A 28 0.82 0.30 5.93
N PRO A 29 -0.24 1.12 5.76
CA PRO A 29 -0.03 2.50 5.31
C PRO A 29 0.70 3.30 6.39
N SER A 30 1.53 4.25 5.97
CA SER A 30 2.26 5.09 6.90
C SER A 30 1.34 6.03 7.67
N LYS A 31 0.21 6.39 7.08
CA LYS A 31 -0.72 7.34 7.68
C LYS A 31 -2.13 7.05 7.22
N ARG A 32 -3.09 7.33 8.09
CA ARG A 32 -4.51 7.34 7.76
C ARG A 32 -5.03 8.75 7.99
N THR A 33 -5.85 9.25 7.07
CA THR A 33 -6.48 10.56 7.23
C THR A 33 -7.70 10.47 8.14
N ASP A 34 -8.23 11.62 8.54
CA ASP A 34 -9.46 11.68 9.33
C ASP A 34 -10.64 11.03 8.62
N SER A 35 -10.60 11.02 7.28
CA SER A 35 -11.63 10.36 6.47
C SER A 35 -11.34 8.87 6.27
N ASN A 36 -10.37 8.33 7.00
CA ASN A 36 -9.97 6.92 6.97
C ASN A 36 -9.38 6.49 5.62
N TYR A 37 -8.81 7.43 4.85
CA TYR A 37 -8.05 7.09 3.66
C TYR A 37 -6.65 6.63 4.03
N ARG A 38 -6.19 5.58 3.36
CA ARG A 38 -4.84 5.06 3.54
C ARG A 38 -3.86 5.87 2.69
N MET A 39 -2.77 6.31 3.33
CA MET A 39 -1.71 7.06 2.67
C MET A 39 -0.39 6.30 2.78
N TYR A 40 0.31 6.19 1.68
CA TYR A 40 1.57 5.46 1.59
C TYR A 40 2.71 6.41 1.24
N ASN A 41 3.86 6.26 1.88
CA ASN A 41 5.05 7.05 1.55
C ASN A 41 5.97 6.28 0.62
N ASP A 42 7.11 6.88 0.25
CA ASP A 42 8.07 6.25 -0.66
C ASP A 42 8.63 4.95 -0.09
N ASP A 43 8.85 4.89 1.22
CA ASP A 43 9.33 3.67 1.88
C ASP A 43 8.31 2.55 1.78
N ASP A 44 7.03 2.88 1.89
CA ASP A 44 5.95 1.89 1.73
C ASP A 44 5.95 1.33 0.31
N ILE A 45 6.14 2.20 -0.69
CA ILE A 45 6.20 1.78 -2.09
C ILE A 45 7.39 0.85 -2.31
N ALA A 46 8.56 1.21 -1.77
CA ALA A 46 9.75 0.36 -1.87
C ALA A 46 9.52 -1.00 -1.23
N ARG A 47 8.88 -1.03 -0.07
CA ARG A 47 8.55 -2.28 0.63
C ARG A 47 7.60 -3.13 -0.21
N LEU A 48 6.62 -2.51 -0.84
CA LEU A 48 5.68 -3.24 -1.70
C LEU A 48 6.40 -3.89 -2.87
N TYR A 49 7.33 -3.19 -3.51
CA TYR A 49 8.13 -3.77 -4.59
C TYR A 49 8.93 -4.98 -4.09
N GLN A 50 9.49 -4.91 -2.89
CA GLN A 50 10.19 -6.06 -2.30
C GLN A 50 9.25 -7.23 -2.09
N ILE A 51 8.04 -6.98 -1.61
CA ILE A 51 7.04 -8.03 -1.43
C ILE A 51 6.73 -8.72 -2.76
N LEU A 52 6.59 -7.93 -3.82
CA LEU A 52 6.30 -8.48 -5.15
C LEU A 52 7.45 -9.31 -5.71
N LEU A 53 8.69 -9.01 -5.32
CA LEU A 53 9.86 -9.76 -5.75
C LEU A 53 9.97 -11.14 -5.06
N PHE A 54 9.35 -11.29 -3.91
CA PHE A 54 9.44 -12.53 -3.13
C PHE A 54 8.30 -13.52 -3.43
N LYS A 55 7.64 -13.34 -4.50
CA LYS A 55 6.58 -14.30 -4.86
C LYS A 55 7.11 -15.69 -5.15
#